data_fe3c777bbec2f21d379523f6eb3503ee
#
_entry.id   fe3c777bbec2f21d379523f6eb3503ee
#
_cell.length_a   1.000
_cell.length_b   1.000
_cell.length_c   1.000
_cell.angle_alpha   90.00
_cell.angle_beta   90.00
_cell.angle_gamma   90.00
#
_symmetry.space_group_name_H-M   'P 1'
#
loop_
_entity.id
_entity.type
_entity.pdbx_description
1 polymer ?
#
loop_
_entity_poly.entity_id
_entity_poly.type
_entity_poly.pdbx_seq_one_letter_code
_entity_poly.pdbx_strand_id
1 'polypeptide(L)'
;NYTRPYNMEVKYRWDQSELDLNRTLVPIKEELVVSVMKVVQEIWIKPYEQLAGANFIRSYSPKKYVLVGSPKYNPNTGTITLGEAEGGRKIVLYRLNWFDLKDRDLIQQIMKTVHHEFGHTLHQTILYPEEFKNITPGGYTTSWNNMSEEEALKLGYVSSYACAGPDEDFVEMI
;
A
#
# COMPACT_ATOMS: atom_id res chain seq x y z
N ASN A 1 -4.81 13.37 15.56
CA ASN A 1 -3.57 12.84 16.12
C ASN A 1 -3.62 11.31 16.08
N TYR A 2 -2.72 10.68 15.30
CA TYR A 2 -2.63 9.22 15.11
C TYR A 2 -1.59 8.57 16.04
N THR A 3 -0.69 9.36 16.61
CA THR A 3 0.41 8.86 17.43
C THR A 3 -0.06 8.18 18.70
N ARG A 4 -0.96 8.83 19.47
CA ARG A 4 -1.45 8.25 20.74
C ARG A 4 -2.31 7.00 20.55
N PRO A 5 -3.39 7.03 19.73
CA PRO A 5 -4.27 5.87 19.58
C PRO A 5 -3.61 4.71 18.82
N TYR A 6 -2.84 4.98 17.76
CA TYR A 6 -2.40 3.95 16.81
C TYR A 6 -0.88 3.71 16.78
N ASN A 7 -0.12 4.50 17.54
CA ASN A 7 1.35 4.48 17.49
C ASN A 7 1.89 4.74 16.08
N MET A 8 1.23 5.65 15.34
CA MET A 8 1.56 6.04 13.97
C MET A 8 1.99 7.51 13.91
N GLU A 9 3.11 7.76 13.24
CA GLU A 9 3.51 9.09 12.82
C GLU A 9 2.96 9.36 11.41
N VAL A 10 2.33 10.52 11.21
CA VAL A 10 1.92 11.00 9.88
C VAL A 10 2.83 12.16 9.51
N LYS A 11 3.69 11.96 8.51
CA LYS A 11 4.66 12.95 8.07
C LYS A 11 4.22 13.52 6.73
N TYR A 12 3.87 14.80 6.71
CA TYR A 12 3.44 15.54 5.54
C TYR A 12 4.37 16.72 5.21
N ARG A 13 5.23 17.09 6.14
CA ARG A 13 6.37 18.01 5.94
C ARG A 13 7.64 17.20 6.12
N TRP A 14 8.38 17.00 5.05
CA TRP A 14 9.59 16.17 5.01
C TRP A 14 10.62 16.80 4.07
N ASP A 15 11.89 16.47 4.30
CA ASP A 15 12.98 16.87 3.43
C ASP A 15 13.22 15.82 2.35
N GLN A 16 13.71 16.24 1.17
CA GLN A 16 14.01 15.35 0.05
C GLN A 16 14.95 14.18 0.46
N SER A 17 15.86 14.43 1.42
CA SER A 17 16.78 13.42 1.94
C SER A 17 16.12 12.26 2.69
N GLU A 18 14.85 12.39 3.07
CA GLU A 18 14.09 11.35 3.76
C GLU A 18 13.40 10.36 2.82
N LEU A 19 13.44 10.63 1.53
CA LEU A 19 12.86 9.83 0.45
C LEU A 19 13.92 9.52 -0.61
N ASP A 20 13.49 9.10 -1.79
CA ASP A 20 14.38 8.79 -2.91
C ASP A 20 15.05 10.08 -3.45
N LEU A 21 16.35 10.23 -3.19
CA LEU A 21 17.14 11.38 -3.63
C LEU A 21 17.22 11.54 -5.15
N ASN A 22 16.97 10.48 -5.90
CA ASN A 22 17.02 10.49 -7.37
C ASN A 22 15.70 10.98 -8.00
N ARG A 23 14.71 11.38 -7.19
CA ARG A 23 13.39 11.80 -7.64
C ARG A 23 13.06 13.19 -7.12
N THR A 24 12.49 14.01 -7.98
CA THR A 24 11.92 15.29 -7.56
C THR A 24 10.51 15.04 -7.02
N LEU A 25 10.40 14.92 -5.70
CA LEU A 25 9.12 14.72 -5.02
C LEU A 25 8.72 16.00 -4.30
N VAL A 26 7.40 16.24 -4.19
CA VAL A 26 6.87 17.38 -3.44
C VAL A 26 5.93 16.89 -2.34
N PRO A 27 5.90 17.56 -1.17
CA PRO A 27 4.97 17.23 -0.11
C PRO A 27 3.50 17.38 -0.56
N ILE A 28 2.62 16.69 0.16
CA ILE A 28 1.17 16.90 0.03
C ILE A 28 0.80 18.34 0.43
N LYS A 29 -0.19 18.90 -0.25
CA LYS A 29 -0.81 20.16 0.17
C LYS A 29 -1.44 19.98 1.56
N GLU A 30 -1.18 20.94 2.47
CA GLU A 30 -1.57 20.81 3.88
C GLU A 30 -3.09 20.69 4.06
N GLU A 31 -3.88 21.36 3.23
CA GLU A 31 -5.34 21.29 3.24
C GLU A 31 -5.89 19.88 2.92
N LEU A 32 -5.13 19.02 2.24
CA LEU A 32 -5.56 17.67 1.88
C LEU A 32 -5.21 16.62 2.95
N VAL A 33 -4.27 16.92 3.84
CA VAL A 33 -3.77 15.96 4.85
C VAL A 33 -4.90 15.37 5.70
N VAL A 34 -5.78 16.21 6.20
CA VAL A 34 -6.88 15.76 7.07
C VAL A 34 -7.85 14.87 6.31
N SER A 35 -8.20 15.23 5.07
CA SER A 35 -9.12 14.48 4.23
C SER A 35 -8.56 13.11 3.85
N VAL A 36 -7.31 13.03 3.43
CA VAL A 36 -6.62 11.76 3.12
C VAL A 36 -6.58 10.86 4.36
N MET A 37 -6.12 11.39 5.49
CA MET A 37 -6.00 10.59 6.71
C MET A 37 -7.36 10.16 7.29
N LYS A 38 -8.43 10.92 7.05
CA LYS A 38 -9.78 10.52 7.41
C LYS A 38 -10.23 9.32 6.59
N VAL A 39 -9.95 9.28 5.30
CA VAL A 39 -10.24 8.13 4.43
C VAL A 39 -9.45 6.90 4.89
N VAL A 40 -8.16 7.05 5.17
CA VAL A 40 -7.33 5.98 5.73
C VAL A 40 -7.92 5.45 7.04
N GLN A 41 -8.41 6.32 7.91
CA GLN A 41 -9.03 5.93 9.18
C GLN A 41 -10.33 5.16 8.97
N GLU A 42 -11.22 5.64 8.11
CA GLU A 42 -12.56 5.07 7.92
C GLU A 42 -12.50 3.73 7.15
N ILE A 43 -11.66 3.62 6.13
CA ILE A 43 -11.66 2.48 5.21
C ILE A 43 -10.63 1.42 5.64
N TRP A 44 -9.55 1.79 6.30
CA TRP A 44 -8.51 0.84 6.70
C TRP A 44 -8.47 0.62 8.22
N ILE A 45 -8.25 1.65 9.05
CA ILE A 45 -8.04 1.47 10.49
C ILE A 45 -9.27 0.87 11.17
N LYS A 46 -10.44 1.51 10.99
CA LYS A 46 -11.66 1.10 11.68
C LYS A 46 -12.13 -0.32 11.37
N PRO A 47 -12.10 -0.82 10.12
CA PRO A 47 -12.46 -2.22 9.86
C PRO A 47 -11.58 -3.21 10.61
N TYR A 48 -10.28 -2.99 10.66
CA TYR A 48 -9.38 -3.87 11.43
C TYR A 48 -9.58 -3.74 12.94
N GLU A 49 -9.86 -2.55 13.47
CA GLU A 49 -10.22 -2.39 14.88
C GLU A 49 -11.50 -3.13 15.25
N GLN A 50 -12.50 -3.10 14.37
CA GLN A 50 -13.77 -3.79 14.59
C GLN A 50 -13.63 -5.32 14.57
N LEU A 51 -12.79 -5.84 13.68
CA LEU A 51 -12.63 -7.29 13.49
C LEU A 51 -11.60 -7.89 14.44
N ALA A 52 -10.46 -7.22 14.65
CA ALA A 52 -9.31 -7.76 15.37
C ALA A 52 -9.01 -7.03 16.70
N GLY A 53 -9.77 -5.98 17.00
CA GLY A 53 -9.62 -5.17 18.20
C GLY A 53 -8.60 -4.05 18.09
N ALA A 54 -8.70 -3.05 18.97
CA ALA A 54 -7.88 -1.83 18.93
C ALA A 54 -6.37 -2.09 19.03
N ASN A 55 -5.95 -3.15 19.71
CA ASN A 55 -4.55 -3.48 19.85
C ASN A 55 -3.92 -4.03 18.56
N PHE A 56 -4.69 -4.59 17.64
CA PHE A 56 -4.19 -5.14 16.40
C PHE A 56 -3.48 -4.06 15.56
N ILE A 57 -4.17 -2.98 15.23
CA ILE A 57 -3.58 -1.86 14.49
C ILE A 57 -2.38 -1.27 15.24
N ARG A 58 -2.51 -1.08 16.54
CA ARG A 58 -1.42 -0.54 17.35
C ARG A 58 -0.15 -1.40 17.33
N SER A 59 -0.29 -2.72 17.24
CA SER A 59 0.81 -3.67 17.24
C SER A 59 1.43 -3.85 15.84
N TYR A 60 0.61 -4.01 14.82
CA TYR A 60 1.02 -4.49 13.50
C TYR A 60 1.07 -3.40 12.43
N SER A 61 0.44 -2.23 12.63
CA SER A 61 0.49 -1.18 11.62
C SER A 61 1.90 -0.62 11.41
N PRO A 62 2.22 -0.17 10.21
CA PRO A 62 3.40 0.65 9.95
C PRO A 62 3.44 1.85 10.89
N LYS A 63 4.63 2.17 11.40
CA LYS A 63 4.78 3.23 12.41
C LYS A 63 4.87 4.63 11.81
N LYS A 64 5.09 4.72 10.50
CA LYS A 64 5.21 5.99 9.80
C LYS A 64 4.46 5.98 8.49
N TYR A 65 3.66 7.01 8.25
CA TYR A 65 3.06 7.35 6.97
C TYR A 65 3.68 8.62 6.45
N VAL A 66 4.26 8.57 5.25
CA VAL A 66 4.80 9.74 4.56
C VAL A 66 3.87 10.10 3.41
N LEU A 67 3.37 11.33 3.42
CA LEU A 67 2.40 11.81 2.45
C LEU A 67 3.09 12.66 1.40
N VAL A 68 3.12 12.15 0.16
CA VAL A 68 3.78 12.77 -0.99
C VAL A 68 2.72 13.28 -1.95
N GLY A 69 2.83 14.55 -2.32
CA GLY A 69 1.87 15.21 -3.22
C GLY A 69 2.05 14.82 -4.67
N SER A 70 3.30 14.68 -5.14
CA SER A 70 3.62 14.31 -6.52
C SER A 70 3.54 12.79 -6.75
N PRO A 71 3.34 12.34 -8.01
CA PRO A 71 3.55 10.95 -8.37
C PRO A 71 5.04 10.57 -8.29
N LYS A 72 5.32 9.30 -8.01
CA LYS A 72 6.64 8.71 -8.21
C LYS A 72 6.67 8.01 -9.57
N TYR A 73 7.38 8.59 -10.50
CA TYR A 73 7.44 8.11 -11.88
C TYR A 73 8.58 7.11 -12.05
N ASN A 74 8.33 5.98 -12.68
CA ASN A 74 9.39 5.05 -13.10
C ASN A 74 9.79 5.38 -14.55
N PRO A 75 11.00 5.92 -14.81
CA PRO A 75 11.41 6.33 -16.15
C PRO A 75 11.63 5.16 -17.09
N ASN A 76 11.87 3.96 -16.55
CA ASN A 76 12.17 2.77 -17.37
C ASN A 76 10.88 2.12 -17.89
N THR A 77 9.81 2.14 -17.10
CA THR A 77 8.54 1.49 -17.44
C THR A 77 7.44 2.48 -17.80
N GLY A 78 7.61 3.77 -17.51
CA GLY A 78 6.57 4.80 -17.67
C GLY A 78 5.43 4.70 -16.65
N THR A 79 5.53 3.81 -15.68
CA THR A 79 4.50 3.61 -14.66
C THR A 79 4.59 4.60 -13.51
N ILE A 80 3.49 4.79 -12.79
CA ILE A 80 3.42 5.61 -11.58
C ILE A 80 3.25 4.68 -10.39
N THR A 81 4.13 4.81 -9.40
CA THR A 81 3.98 4.16 -8.10
C THR A 81 3.04 4.99 -7.23
N LEU A 82 2.02 4.35 -6.67
CA LEU A 82 1.01 4.99 -5.79
C LEU A 82 1.36 4.85 -4.31
N GLY A 83 2.13 3.83 -3.94
CA GLY A 83 2.64 3.64 -2.61
C GLY A 83 3.80 2.66 -2.56
N GLU A 84 4.49 2.66 -1.45
CA GLU A 84 5.60 1.76 -1.15
C GLU A 84 5.67 1.49 0.35
N ALA A 85 5.93 0.23 0.72
CA ALA A 85 6.37 -0.10 2.07
C ALA A 85 7.89 -0.15 2.13
N GLU A 86 8.45 0.44 3.15
CA GLU A 86 9.88 0.37 3.42
C GLU A 86 10.15 -0.33 4.77
N GLY A 87 10.78 -1.50 4.70
CA GLY A 87 11.22 -2.27 5.86
C GLY A 87 10.11 -2.63 6.85
N GLY A 88 8.84 -2.76 6.40
CA GLY A 88 7.69 -3.08 7.25
C GLY A 88 7.35 -2.02 8.31
N ARG A 89 7.95 -0.82 8.25
CA ARG A 89 7.79 0.22 9.27
C ARG A 89 7.26 1.54 8.72
N LYS A 90 7.42 1.77 7.43
CA LYS A 90 7.04 3.02 6.76
C LYS A 90 6.21 2.72 5.52
N ILE A 91 5.09 3.38 5.36
CA ILE A 91 4.35 3.46 4.10
C ILE A 91 4.49 4.87 3.55
N VAL A 92 4.83 4.97 2.28
CA VAL A 92 4.86 6.22 1.53
C VAL A 92 3.71 6.21 0.54
N LEU A 93 2.82 7.19 0.60
CA LEU A 93 1.72 7.37 -0.33
C LEU A 93 2.02 8.52 -1.28
N TYR A 94 1.93 8.27 -2.58
CA TYR A 94 2.23 9.23 -3.64
C TYR A 94 0.96 9.79 -4.31
N ARG A 95 1.12 10.84 -5.15
CA ARG A 95 0.07 11.45 -5.97
C ARG A 95 -1.06 12.10 -5.18
N LEU A 96 -0.87 12.42 -3.92
CA LEU A 96 -1.93 12.90 -3.04
C LEU A 96 -2.40 14.33 -3.32
N ASN A 97 -1.67 15.14 -4.11
CA ASN A 97 -2.13 16.49 -4.49
C ASN A 97 -3.30 16.48 -5.50
N TRP A 98 -3.65 15.32 -6.05
CA TRP A 98 -4.85 15.10 -6.87
C TRP A 98 -6.00 14.48 -6.09
N PHE A 99 -5.85 14.31 -4.77
CA PHE A 99 -6.87 13.70 -3.94
C PHE A 99 -8.17 14.52 -3.95
N ASP A 100 -9.28 13.86 -4.29
CA ASP A 100 -10.64 14.38 -4.22
C ASP A 100 -11.55 13.33 -3.58
N LEU A 101 -12.32 13.73 -2.55
CA LEU A 101 -13.30 12.85 -1.89
C LEU A 101 -14.43 12.36 -2.81
N LYS A 102 -14.62 13.01 -3.95
CA LYS A 102 -15.61 12.61 -4.95
C LYS A 102 -15.05 11.62 -5.97
N ASP A 103 -13.74 11.51 -6.09
CA ASP A 103 -13.07 10.58 -6.99
C ASP A 103 -12.95 9.20 -6.31
N ARG A 104 -13.97 8.36 -6.54
CA ARG A 104 -14.03 7.02 -5.98
C ARG A 104 -12.91 6.12 -6.48
N ASP A 105 -12.52 6.26 -7.74
CA ASP A 105 -11.50 5.43 -8.36
C ASP A 105 -10.13 5.73 -7.74
N LEU A 106 -9.82 7.01 -7.55
CA LEU A 106 -8.59 7.42 -6.88
C LEU A 106 -8.56 6.95 -5.41
N ILE A 107 -9.66 7.08 -4.69
CA ILE A 107 -9.77 6.57 -3.30
C ILE A 107 -9.55 5.06 -3.27
N GLN A 108 -10.20 4.31 -4.16
CA GLN A 108 -10.03 2.85 -4.26
C GLN A 108 -8.58 2.46 -4.55
N GLN A 109 -7.90 3.15 -5.47
CA GLN A 109 -6.49 2.92 -5.78
C GLN A 109 -5.59 3.17 -4.56
N ILE A 110 -5.78 4.31 -3.86
CA ILE A 110 -5.01 4.64 -2.65
C ILE A 110 -5.25 3.58 -1.57
N MET A 111 -6.50 3.18 -1.36
CA MET A 111 -6.84 2.20 -0.33
C MET A 111 -6.34 0.80 -0.67
N LYS A 112 -6.46 0.36 -1.92
CA LYS A 112 -5.82 -0.88 -2.40
C LYS A 112 -4.33 -0.87 -2.03
N THR A 113 -3.64 0.23 -2.33
CA THR A 113 -2.22 0.37 -2.00
C THR A 113 -1.97 0.27 -0.48
N VAL A 114 -2.78 0.94 0.35
CA VAL A 114 -2.62 0.88 1.82
C VAL A 114 -2.80 -0.55 2.35
N HIS A 115 -3.81 -1.28 1.87
CA HIS A 115 -4.04 -2.68 2.27
C HIS A 115 -2.90 -3.58 1.81
N HIS A 116 -2.46 -3.44 0.56
CA HIS A 116 -1.36 -4.18 -0.04
C HIS A 116 -0.05 -4.01 0.78
N GLU A 117 0.36 -2.77 1.02
CA GLU A 117 1.57 -2.47 1.77
C GLU A 117 1.46 -2.89 3.26
N PHE A 118 0.27 -2.82 3.82
CA PHE A 118 0.01 -3.37 5.15
C PHE A 118 0.10 -4.90 5.16
N GLY A 119 -0.38 -5.57 4.13
CA GLY A 119 -0.24 -7.02 3.94
C GLY A 119 1.22 -7.46 4.00
N HIS A 120 2.11 -6.77 3.27
CA HIS A 120 3.55 -7.02 3.35
C HIS A 120 4.12 -6.79 4.75
N THR A 121 3.70 -5.70 5.41
CA THR A 121 4.13 -5.39 6.78
C THR A 121 3.68 -6.49 7.76
N LEU A 122 2.44 -6.94 7.62
CA LEU A 122 1.87 -7.99 8.46
C LEU A 122 2.56 -9.33 8.22
N HIS A 123 2.81 -9.68 6.95
CA HIS A 123 3.50 -10.91 6.58
C HIS A 123 4.91 -11.02 7.14
N GLN A 124 5.63 -9.92 7.33
CA GLN A 124 6.94 -9.93 7.98
C GLN A 124 6.89 -10.39 9.45
N THR A 125 5.72 -10.34 10.07
CA THR A 125 5.51 -10.72 11.48
C THR A 125 4.67 -11.99 11.61
N ILE A 126 3.66 -12.15 10.75
CA ILE A 126 2.75 -13.29 10.73
C ILE A 126 2.87 -13.95 9.35
N LEU A 127 3.71 -14.97 9.26
CA LEU A 127 3.95 -15.67 7.99
C LEU A 127 2.71 -16.46 7.57
N TYR A 128 2.41 -16.48 6.27
CA TYR A 128 1.44 -17.42 5.72
C TYR A 128 1.99 -18.85 5.72
N PRO A 129 1.14 -19.89 5.73
CA PRO A 129 1.57 -21.28 5.69
C PRO A 129 2.39 -21.57 4.41
N GLU A 130 3.45 -22.39 4.53
CA GLU A 130 4.27 -22.78 3.37
C GLU A 130 3.46 -23.49 2.27
N GLU A 131 2.36 -24.16 2.65
CA GLU A 131 1.42 -24.80 1.73
C GLU A 131 0.78 -23.83 0.75
N PHE A 132 0.67 -22.55 1.11
CA PHE A 132 0.15 -21.51 0.23
C PHE A 132 0.92 -21.44 -1.10
N LYS A 133 2.23 -21.56 -1.06
CA LYS A 133 3.11 -21.55 -2.25
C LYS A 133 2.84 -22.70 -3.22
N ASN A 134 2.14 -23.74 -2.76
CA ASN A 134 1.82 -24.93 -3.54
C ASN A 134 0.41 -24.88 -4.16
N ILE A 135 -0.37 -23.85 -3.92
CA ILE A 135 -1.72 -23.71 -4.47
C ILE A 135 -1.65 -23.39 -5.96
N THR A 136 -0.78 -22.44 -6.35
CA THR A 136 -0.62 -21.97 -7.73
C THR A 136 0.87 -22.01 -8.18
N PRO A 137 1.61 -23.12 -8.02
CA PRO A 137 3.08 -23.15 -8.13
C PRO A 137 3.63 -22.90 -9.54
N GLY A 138 2.80 -22.98 -10.57
CA GLY A 138 3.25 -22.92 -11.96
C GLY A 138 3.02 -21.58 -12.67
N GLY A 139 2.39 -20.60 -12.02
CA GLY A 139 1.95 -19.37 -12.67
C GLY A 139 2.78 -18.12 -12.34
N TYR A 140 3.72 -18.20 -11.40
CA TYR A 140 4.55 -17.04 -11.05
C TYR A 140 5.53 -16.69 -12.16
N THR A 141 5.60 -15.41 -12.52
CA THR A 141 6.42 -14.91 -13.63
C THR A 141 6.90 -13.48 -13.42
N THR A 142 8.13 -13.21 -13.82
CA THR A 142 8.66 -11.83 -13.83
C THR A 142 8.03 -10.97 -14.94
N SER A 143 7.31 -11.58 -15.88
CA SER A 143 6.62 -10.89 -16.97
C SER A 143 5.13 -10.71 -16.70
N TRP A 144 4.72 -10.68 -15.42
CA TRP A 144 3.33 -10.50 -14.99
C TRP A 144 2.65 -9.28 -15.63
N ASN A 145 3.40 -8.20 -15.87
CA ASN A 145 2.91 -6.96 -16.50
C ASN A 145 2.48 -7.12 -17.96
N ASN A 146 2.82 -8.24 -18.61
CA ASN A 146 2.38 -8.60 -19.95
C ASN A 146 1.17 -9.56 -19.94
N MET A 147 0.76 -10.00 -18.76
CA MET A 147 -0.38 -10.89 -18.55
C MET A 147 -1.65 -10.05 -18.36
N SER A 148 -2.73 -10.46 -19.01
CA SER A 148 -4.04 -9.86 -18.77
C SER A 148 -4.64 -10.35 -17.45
N GLU A 149 -5.55 -9.56 -16.86
CA GLU A 149 -6.30 -9.97 -15.67
C GLU A 149 -7.09 -11.28 -15.91
N GLU A 150 -7.66 -11.44 -17.12
CA GLU A 150 -8.39 -12.66 -17.48
C GLU A 150 -7.50 -13.91 -17.50
N GLU A 151 -6.27 -13.77 -17.98
CA GLU A 151 -5.28 -14.87 -17.97
C GLU A 151 -4.87 -15.23 -16.55
N ALA A 152 -4.61 -14.22 -15.70
CA ALA A 152 -4.28 -14.42 -14.29
C ALA A 152 -5.41 -15.15 -13.55
N LEU A 153 -6.66 -14.73 -13.74
CA LEU A 153 -7.84 -15.38 -13.14
C LEU A 153 -7.98 -16.85 -13.60
N LYS A 154 -7.72 -17.16 -14.86
CA LYS A 154 -7.73 -18.56 -15.37
C LYS A 154 -6.66 -19.43 -14.73
N LEU A 155 -5.54 -18.86 -14.31
CA LEU A 155 -4.46 -19.54 -13.60
C LEU A 155 -4.72 -19.66 -12.09
N GLY A 156 -5.79 -19.05 -11.57
CA GLY A 156 -6.17 -19.10 -10.17
C GLY A 156 -5.68 -17.92 -9.32
N TYR A 157 -5.12 -16.87 -9.95
CA TYR A 157 -4.68 -15.65 -9.27
C TYR A 157 -5.79 -14.59 -9.23
N VAL A 158 -5.80 -13.73 -8.22
CA VAL A 158 -6.79 -12.65 -8.08
C VAL A 158 -6.50 -11.43 -8.96
N SER A 159 -5.26 -11.29 -9.43
CA SER A 159 -4.82 -10.23 -10.34
C SER A 159 -3.58 -10.67 -11.13
N SER A 160 -3.27 -9.95 -12.21
CA SER A 160 -2.00 -10.16 -12.94
C SER A 160 -0.79 -9.89 -12.06
N TYR A 161 -0.89 -8.92 -11.14
CA TYR A 161 0.19 -8.60 -10.20
C TYR A 161 0.44 -9.72 -9.18
N ALA A 162 -0.58 -10.47 -8.77
CA ALA A 162 -0.44 -11.66 -7.93
C ALA A 162 0.51 -12.70 -8.56
N CYS A 163 0.62 -12.74 -9.89
CA CYS A 163 1.55 -13.62 -10.58
C CYS A 163 3.03 -13.22 -10.42
N ALA A 164 3.35 -12.08 -9.82
CA ALA A 164 4.74 -11.64 -9.63
C ALA A 164 5.52 -12.52 -8.64
N GLY A 165 4.82 -13.14 -7.69
CA GLY A 165 5.44 -14.05 -6.72
C GLY A 165 4.50 -14.40 -5.57
N PRO A 166 4.85 -15.38 -4.73
CA PRO A 166 3.98 -15.84 -3.64
C PRO A 166 3.62 -14.76 -2.63
N ASP A 167 4.53 -13.82 -2.35
CA ASP A 167 4.30 -12.74 -1.40
C ASP A 167 3.29 -11.73 -1.95
N GLU A 168 3.40 -11.40 -3.26
CA GLU A 168 2.44 -10.53 -3.94
C GLU A 168 1.07 -11.20 -4.06
N ASP A 169 1.04 -12.50 -4.39
CA ASP A 169 -0.18 -13.29 -4.45
C ASP A 169 -0.94 -13.27 -3.12
N PHE A 170 -0.22 -13.49 -2.03
CA PHE A 170 -0.81 -13.46 -0.70
C PHE A 170 -1.39 -12.09 -0.33
N VAL A 171 -0.65 -11.01 -0.57
CA VAL A 171 -1.11 -9.66 -0.18
C VAL A 171 -2.18 -9.10 -1.12
N GLU A 172 -2.25 -9.53 -2.37
CA GLU A 172 -3.33 -9.17 -3.29
C GLU A 172 -4.70 -9.76 -2.88
N MET A 173 -4.72 -10.81 -2.05
CA MET A 173 -5.96 -11.39 -1.50
C MET A 173 -6.49 -10.66 -0.25
N ILE A 174 -5.71 -9.78 0.35
CA ILE A 174 -6.09 -9.00 1.54
C ILE A 174 -6.81 -7.72 1.13
#